data_eeeda8cf05810ece995ef8b51a7ed272
#
_entry.id   eeeda8cf05810ece995ef8b51a7ed272
#
_cell.length_a   1.000
_cell.length_b   1.000
_cell.length_c   1.000
_cell.angle_alpha   90.00
_cell.angle_beta   90.00
_cell.angle_gamma   90.00
#
_symmetry.space_group_name_H-M   'P 1'
#
loop_
_entity.id
_entity.type
_entity.pdbx_description
1 polymer ?
#
loop_
_entity_poly.entity_id
_entity_poly.type
_entity_poly.pdbx_seq_one_letter_code
_entity_poly.pdbx_strand_id
1 'polypeptide(L)'
;MTKIAICDYKEPLNRDLDLEREFFRKGLGDDTEVTVYEHHGDNEALKAAIRDADGVLTSYLEFPADVIESAPGLKGISIEATGYNYVDAAAAQRNGTAVSVIGEYCTQEVATHTMALALAVARRLKHYDREIEDKHRYDWNSTHGMIRLDDSTIGIMGLGKIGKAVARRAQGFNLTVIAYDPYCPKEAAEAVGVELVSKEELFERSDIITLNMLLTPENEHILDREAFAAMKRHPVIVNVSRGQLIDEAAPVSYTHLT
;
A
#
# COMPACT_ATOMS: atom_id res chain seq x y z
N MET A 1 -29.86 7.28 20.27
CA MET A 1 -29.84 7.02 18.81
C MET A 1 -28.42 7.30 18.31
N THR A 2 -27.73 6.28 17.86
CA THR A 2 -26.35 6.40 17.36
C THR A 2 -26.37 6.89 15.92
N LYS A 3 -25.49 7.81 15.58
CA LYS A 3 -25.40 8.39 14.23
C LYS A 3 -24.09 8.01 13.56
N ILE A 4 -24.16 7.36 12.43
CA ILE A 4 -23.00 6.96 11.61
C ILE A 4 -23.04 7.72 10.27
N ALA A 5 -21.92 8.30 9.87
CA ALA A 5 -21.75 8.89 8.56
C ALA A 5 -20.81 8.01 7.72
N ILE A 6 -21.28 7.53 6.58
CA ILE A 6 -20.43 6.90 5.55
C ILE A 6 -19.99 8.02 4.61
N CYS A 7 -18.70 8.36 4.66
CA CYS A 7 -18.15 9.51 3.94
C CYS A 7 -17.03 9.04 3.01
N ASP A 8 -17.16 9.29 1.71
CA ASP A 8 -16.09 8.98 0.76
C ASP A 8 -16.25 9.75 -0.56
N TYR A 9 -15.33 9.51 -1.49
CA TYR A 9 -15.48 9.91 -2.88
C TYR A 9 -16.53 9.05 -3.59
N LYS A 10 -16.91 9.45 -4.81
CA LYS A 10 -17.95 8.80 -5.59
C LYS A 10 -17.67 7.31 -5.86
N GLU A 11 -16.43 6.98 -6.23
CA GLU A 11 -16.06 5.63 -6.63
C GLU A 11 -16.25 4.61 -5.50
N PRO A 12 -15.74 4.81 -4.27
CA PRO A 12 -16.00 3.91 -3.16
C PRO A 12 -17.47 3.82 -2.76
N LEU A 13 -18.24 4.90 -2.94
CA LEU A 13 -19.67 4.93 -2.62
C LEU A 13 -20.56 4.31 -3.69
N ASN A 14 -20.04 4.09 -4.91
CA ASN A 14 -20.81 3.53 -6.04
C ASN A 14 -20.99 2.01 -5.91
N ARG A 15 -21.55 1.59 -4.76
CA ARG A 15 -21.85 0.19 -4.43
C ARG A 15 -23.10 0.12 -3.55
N ASP A 16 -23.62 -1.09 -3.34
CA ASP A 16 -24.66 -1.32 -2.36
C ASP A 16 -24.07 -1.18 -0.95
N LEU A 17 -24.65 -0.28 -0.15
CA LEU A 17 -24.25 -0.01 1.25
C LEU A 17 -25.23 -0.63 2.26
N ASP A 18 -26.13 -1.51 1.83
CA ASP A 18 -27.12 -2.13 2.72
C ASP A 18 -26.46 -3.08 3.72
N LEU A 19 -25.35 -3.71 3.31
CA LEU A 19 -24.56 -4.57 4.19
C LEU A 19 -23.97 -3.77 5.38
N GLU A 20 -23.37 -2.61 5.12
CA GLU A 20 -22.83 -1.74 6.15
C GLU A 20 -23.92 -1.22 7.07
N ARG A 21 -25.07 -0.81 6.52
CA ARG A 21 -26.23 -0.39 7.31
C ARG A 21 -26.74 -1.49 8.21
N GLU A 22 -26.81 -2.74 7.71
CA GLU A 22 -27.22 -3.91 8.49
C GLU A 22 -26.23 -4.17 9.64
N PHE A 23 -24.93 -4.16 9.36
CA PHE A 23 -23.90 -4.36 10.39
C PHE A 23 -23.94 -3.28 11.47
N PHE A 24 -24.13 -2.01 11.10
CA PHE A 24 -24.26 -0.94 12.09
C PHE A 24 -25.49 -1.12 12.96
N ARG A 25 -26.66 -1.44 12.40
CA ARG A 25 -27.87 -1.70 13.19
C ARG A 25 -27.71 -2.90 14.11
N LYS A 26 -27.14 -3.99 13.61
CA LYS A 26 -26.89 -5.20 14.39
C LYS A 26 -25.91 -4.96 15.55
N GLY A 27 -24.89 -4.13 15.33
CA GLY A 27 -23.84 -3.87 16.34
C GLY A 27 -24.17 -2.75 17.32
N LEU A 28 -24.92 -1.72 16.88
CA LEU A 28 -25.15 -0.49 17.64
C LEU A 28 -26.61 -0.28 18.04
N GLY A 29 -27.53 -1.08 17.51
CA GLY A 29 -28.97 -1.03 17.76
C GLY A 29 -29.79 -0.65 16.54
N ASP A 30 -31.03 -1.11 16.49
CA ASP A 30 -31.96 -0.92 15.35
C ASP A 30 -32.31 0.56 15.09
N ASP A 31 -32.16 1.42 16.09
CA ASP A 31 -32.35 2.86 16.00
C ASP A 31 -31.13 3.64 15.47
N THR A 32 -30.11 2.94 14.98
CA THR A 32 -28.93 3.56 14.39
C THR A 32 -29.28 4.27 13.08
N GLU A 33 -29.02 5.57 13.06
CA GLU A 33 -29.13 6.40 11.86
C GLU A 33 -27.84 6.31 11.05
N VAL A 34 -27.94 5.98 9.75
CA VAL A 34 -26.81 5.91 8.83
C VAL A 34 -27.02 6.88 7.68
N THR A 35 -26.18 7.90 7.62
CA THR A 35 -26.14 8.89 6.53
C THR A 35 -25.00 8.57 5.55
N VAL A 36 -25.14 9.00 4.31
CA VAL A 36 -24.09 8.84 3.28
C VAL A 36 -23.74 10.22 2.75
N TYR A 37 -22.45 10.53 2.70
CA TYR A 37 -21.92 11.78 2.19
C TYR A 37 -20.87 11.52 1.10
N GLU A 38 -21.16 11.99 -0.12
CA GLU A 38 -20.22 12.01 -1.23
C GLU A 38 -19.39 13.30 -1.21
N HIS A 39 -18.06 13.14 -1.10
CA HIS A 39 -17.14 14.28 -1.01
C HIS A 39 -16.79 14.84 -2.40
N HIS A 40 -16.90 16.15 -2.56
CA HIS A 40 -16.61 16.87 -3.80
C HIS A 40 -15.49 17.91 -3.66
N GLY A 41 -14.55 17.68 -2.70
CA GLY A 41 -13.43 18.60 -2.46
C GLY A 41 -13.73 19.77 -1.53
N ASP A 42 -14.90 19.80 -0.88
CA ASP A 42 -15.31 20.85 0.08
C ASP A 42 -15.27 20.31 1.51
N ASN A 43 -14.23 20.68 2.26
CA ASN A 43 -14.07 20.29 3.66
C ASN A 43 -15.12 20.91 4.58
N GLU A 44 -15.67 22.07 4.27
CA GLU A 44 -16.75 22.66 5.09
C GLU A 44 -18.04 21.83 4.99
N ALA A 45 -18.33 21.29 3.80
CA ALA A 45 -19.44 20.38 3.63
C ALA A 45 -19.18 19.03 4.35
N LEU A 46 -17.94 18.51 4.34
CA LEU A 46 -17.54 17.33 5.12
C LEU A 46 -17.70 17.56 6.62
N LYS A 47 -17.23 18.71 7.15
CA LYS A 47 -17.42 19.10 8.55
C LYS A 47 -18.90 19.15 8.94
N ALA A 48 -19.74 19.68 8.06
CA ALA A 48 -21.19 19.72 8.27
C ALA A 48 -21.80 18.30 8.31
N ALA A 49 -21.35 17.40 7.42
CA ALA A 49 -21.85 16.03 7.33
C ALA A 49 -21.51 15.17 8.56
N ILE A 50 -20.35 15.44 9.21
CA ILE A 50 -19.90 14.65 10.38
C ILE A 50 -20.17 15.33 11.73
N ARG A 51 -20.66 16.56 11.75
CA ARG A 51 -20.81 17.40 12.97
C ARG A 51 -21.47 16.68 14.13
N ASP A 52 -22.55 15.96 13.86
CA ASP A 52 -23.35 15.26 14.85
C ASP A 52 -23.16 13.73 14.80
N ALA A 53 -22.16 13.24 14.08
CA ALA A 53 -21.89 11.84 13.95
C ALA A 53 -21.16 11.29 15.19
N ASP A 54 -21.59 10.12 15.66
CA ASP A 54 -20.87 9.34 16.66
C ASP A 54 -19.71 8.55 16.03
N GLY A 55 -19.86 8.16 14.76
CA GLY A 55 -18.85 7.40 14.02
C GLY A 55 -18.85 7.72 12.52
N VAL A 56 -17.69 7.53 11.92
CA VAL A 56 -17.47 7.66 10.47
C VAL A 56 -16.96 6.35 9.91
N LEU A 57 -17.47 5.96 8.73
CA LEU A 57 -16.90 4.93 7.88
C LEU A 57 -16.38 5.59 6.61
N THR A 58 -15.15 5.25 6.21
CA THR A 58 -14.49 5.78 4.99
C THR A 58 -13.50 4.77 4.43
N SER A 59 -13.20 4.85 3.15
CA SER A 59 -12.14 4.03 2.52
C SER A 59 -10.87 4.86 2.26
N TYR A 60 -11.03 6.02 1.61
CA TYR A 60 -9.90 6.82 1.11
C TYR A 60 -10.02 8.33 1.35
N LEU A 61 -11.12 8.79 1.96
CA LEU A 61 -11.31 10.21 2.19
C LEU A 61 -10.34 10.73 3.26
N GLU A 62 -9.76 11.89 3.00
CA GLU A 62 -8.87 12.56 3.93
C GLU A 62 -9.62 13.20 5.10
N PHE A 63 -9.12 12.95 6.31
CA PHE A 63 -9.58 13.55 7.56
C PHE A 63 -8.43 14.33 8.22
N PRO A 64 -8.16 15.55 7.76
CA PRO A 64 -7.17 16.44 8.38
C PRO A 64 -7.64 16.92 9.77
N ALA A 65 -6.72 17.51 10.52
CA ALA A 65 -6.96 17.96 11.90
C ALA A 65 -8.22 18.82 12.05
N ASP A 66 -8.37 19.81 11.19
CA ASP A 66 -9.50 20.76 11.25
C ASP A 66 -10.87 20.12 10.98
N VAL A 67 -10.90 19.04 10.20
CA VAL A 67 -12.13 18.25 9.96
C VAL A 67 -12.46 17.42 11.21
N ILE A 68 -11.49 16.71 11.78
CA ILE A 68 -11.70 15.89 12.98
C ILE A 68 -12.10 16.76 14.17
N GLU A 69 -11.40 17.85 14.40
CA GLU A 69 -11.62 18.77 15.52
C GLU A 69 -12.95 19.54 15.41
N SER A 70 -13.55 19.62 14.21
CA SER A 70 -14.89 20.20 14.02
C SER A 70 -16.01 19.34 14.58
N ALA A 71 -15.76 18.07 14.90
CA ALA A 71 -16.73 17.11 15.42
C ALA A 71 -16.30 16.59 16.82
N PRO A 72 -16.43 17.38 17.90
CA PRO A 72 -15.94 16.99 19.23
C PRO A 72 -16.71 15.81 19.83
N GLY A 73 -17.85 15.43 19.27
CA GLY A 73 -18.63 14.24 19.65
C GLY A 73 -18.25 12.96 18.91
N LEU A 74 -17.35 13.04 17.92
CA LEU A 74 -16.95 11.90 17.10
C LEU A 74 -16.13 10.90 17.91
N LYS A 75 -16.66 9.69 18.09
CA LYS A 75 -16.05 8.63 18.91
C LYS A 75 -15.13 7.73 18.12
N GLY A 76 -15.35 7.58 16.80
CA GLY A 76 -14.55 6.68 15.97
C GLY A 76 -14.59 6.98 14.49
N ILE A 77 -13.45 6.70 13.83
CA ILE A 77 -13.30 6.66 12.36
C ILE A 77 -12.87 5.24 12.01
N SER A 78 -13.70 4.53 11.26
CA SER A 78 -13.39 3.21 10.71
C SER A 78 -12.97 3.35 9.25
N ILE A 79 -11.80 2.80 8.92
CA ILE A 79 -11.23 2.88 7.57
C ILE A 79 -11.34 1.51 6.93
N GLU A 80 -11.98 1.43 5.76
CA GLU A 80 -12.13 0.19 4.97
C GLU A 80 -10.85 -0.15 4.17
N ALA A 81 -9.70 0.10 4.77
CA ALA A 81 -8.38 -0.20 4.22
C ALA A 81 -7.40 -0.58 5.34
N THR A 82 -6.23 -1.08 4.98
CA THR A 82 -5.13 -1.34 5.93
C THR A 82 -4.31 -0.09 6.23
N GLY A 83 -4.27 0.87 5.30
CA GLY A 83 -3.54 2.12 5.46
C GLY A 83 -4.41 3.21 6.08
N TYR A 84 -3.85 4.02 6.96
CA TYR A 84 -4.55 5.10 7.67
C TYR A 84 -3.91 6.48 7.50
N ASN A 85 -3.03 6.64 6.54
CA ASN A 85 -2.34 7.90 6.25
C ASN A 85 -3.28 9.05 5.82
N TYR A 86 -4.55 8.75 5.55
CA TYR A 86 -5.61 9.73 5.23
C TYR A 86 -6.18 10.41 6.47
N VAL A 87 -5.94 9.87 7.67
CA VAL A 87 -6.47 10.39 8.92
C VAL A 87 -5.33 10.96 9.75
N ASP A 88 -5.45 12.21 10.20
CA ASP A 88 -4.54 12.78 11.18
C ASP A 88 -4.73 12.09 12.53
N ALA A 89 -3.91 11.07 12.78
CA ALA A 89 -3.98 10.26 13.99
C ALA A 89 -3.71 11.09 15.27
N ALA A 90 -2.88 12.13 15.19
CA ALA A 90 -2.60 12.99 16.33
C ALA A 90 -3.80 13.88 16.67
N ALA A 91 -4.49 14.41 15.67
CA ALA A 91 -5.74 15.14 15.85
C ALA A 91 -6.85 14.22 16.39
N ALA A 92 -6.98 13.02 15.85
CA ALA A 92 -7.94 12.02 16.36
C ALA A 92 -7.69 11.72 17.84
N GLN A 93 -6.44 11.52 18.23
CA GLN A 93 -6.06 11.31 19.63
C GLN A 93 -6.45 12.51 20.53
N ARG A 94 -6.16 13.74 20.08
CA ARG A 94 -6.54 14.96 20.82
C ARG A 94 -8.04 15.11 20.96
N ASN A 95 -8.79 14.74 19.93
CA ASN A 95 -10.26 14.79 19.92
C ASN A 95 -10.92 13.65 20.72
N GLY A 96 -10.13 12.63 21.14
CA GLY A 96 -10.66 11.42 21.78
C GLY A 96 -11.34 10.46 20.81
N THR A 97 -11.08 10.58 19.51
CA THR A 97 -11.62 9.76 18.44
C THR A 97 -10.75 8.54 18.20
N ALA A 98 -11.32 7.34 18.34
CA ALA A 98 -10.64 6.10 18.00
C ALA A 98 -10.52 5.95 16.47
N VAL A 99 -9.35 5.49 15.97
CA VAL A 99 -9.15 5.16 14.56
C VAL A 99 -8.99 3.66 14.43
N SER A 100 -9.79 3.04 13.57
CA SER A 100 -9.75 1.60 13.28
C SER A 100 -9.52 1.36 11.80
N VAL A 101 -8.74 0.34 11.48
CA VAL A 101 -8.44 -0.11 10.11
C VAL A 101 -8.80 -1.57 9.94
N ILE A 102 -9.01 -2.03 8.70
CA ILE A 102 -9.12 -3.47 8.43
C ILE A 102 -7.72 -4.08 8.54
N GLY A 103 -7.53 -4.92 9.55
CA GLY A 103 -6.22 -5.44 9.91
C GLY A 103 -5.62 -6.42 8.89
N GLU A 104 -6.45 -7.26 8.27
CA GLU A 104 -5.96 -8.28 7.33
C GLU A 104 -7.08 -8.79 6.42
N TYR A 105 -7.19 -8.24 5.21
CA TYR A 105 -8.15 -8.71 4.21
C TYR A 105 -7.49 -8.96 2.83
N CYS A 106 -6.41 -8.25 2.50
CA CYS A 106 -5.80 -8.27 1.16
C CYS A 106 -4.32 -8.70 1.15
N THR A 107 -3.81 -9.24 2.27
CA THR A 107 -2.39 -9.63 2.40
C THR A 107 -1.96 -10.58 1.27
N GLN A 108 -2.79 -11.56 0.94
CA GLN A 108 -2.48 -12.58 -0.06
C GLN A 108 -2.59 -12.01 -1.48
N GLU A 109 -3.60 -11.18 -1.73
CA GLU A 109 -3.87 -10.51 -3.01
C GLU A 109 -2.73 -9.55 -3.35
N VAL A 110 -2.35 -8.67 -2.42
CA VAL A 110 -1.25 -7.71 -2.63
C VAL A 110 0.08 -8.43 -2.82
N ALA A 111 0.38 -9.45 -2.01
CA ALA A 111 1.60 -10.22 -2.18
C ALA A 111 1.64 -10.98 -3.51
N THR A 112 0.52 -11.51 -3.98
CA THR A 112 0.41 -12.16 -5.29
C THR A 112 0.60 -11.15 -6.41
N HIS A 113 -0.04 -9.98 -6.31
CA HIS A 113 0.10 -8.91 -7.29
C HIS A 113 1.54 -8.37 -7.37
N THR A 114 2.20 -8.20 -6.21
CA THR A 114 3.63 -7.84 -6.13
C THR A 114 4.49 -8.80 -6.96
N MET A 115 4.32 -10.09 -6.75
CA MET A 115 5.07 -11.11 -7.50
C MET A 115 4.68 -11.14 -8.97
N ALA A 116 3.41 -10.95 -9.31
CA ALA A 116 2.97 -10.89 -10.70
C ALA A 116 3.66 -9.74 -11.45
N LEU A 117 3.72 -8.53 -10.86
CA LEU A 117 4.43 -7.39 -11.42
C LEU A 117 5.94 -7.65 -11.55
N ALA A 118 6.58 -8.16 -10.50
CA ALA A 118 8.00 -8.49 -10.50
C ALA A 118 8.35 -9.48 -11.60
N LEU A 119 7.58 -10.57 -11.73
CA LEU A 119 7.77 -11.60 -12.74
C LEU A 119 7.47 -11.07 -14.15
N ALA A 120 6.44 -10.28 -14.32
CA ALA A 120 6.09 -9.69 -15.63
C ALA A 120 7.23 -8.83 -16.19
N VAL A 121 7.87 -8.01 -15.34
CA VAL A 121 9.02 -7.19 -15.74
C VAL A 121 10.27 -8.04 -15.90
N ALA A 122 10.59 -8.93 -14.93
CA ALA A 122 11.76 -9.80 -15.00
C ALA A 122 11.76 -10.70 -16.24
N ARG A 123 10.58 -11.15 -16.69
CA ARG A 123 10.40 -11.98 -17.88
C ARG A 123 10.05 -11.17 -19.15
N ARG A 124 9.99 -9.84 -19.07
CA ARG A 124 9.71 -8.93 -20.17
C ARG A 124 8.42 -9.23 -20.92
N LEU A 125 7.35 -9.61 -20.19
CA LEU A 125 6.08 -10.04 -20.81
C LEU A 125 5.53 -8.98 -21.77
N LYS A 126 5.53 -7.70 -21.37
CA LYS A 126 5.05 -6.58 -22.21
C LYS A 126 5.86 -6.42 -23.52
N HIS A 127 7.15 -6.76 -23.50
CA HIS A 127 7.98 -6.74 -24.71
C HIS A 127 7.52 -7.81 -25.69
N TYR A 128 7.35 -9.05 -25.23
CA TYR A 128 6.89 -10.14 -26.11
C TYR A 128 5.47 -9.95 -26.59
N ASP A 129 4.61 -9.42 -25.73
CA ASP A 129 3.25 -9.07 -26.08
C ASP A 129 3.23 -8.11 -27.29
N ARG A 130 4.00 -7.01 -27.23
CA ARG A 130 4.14 -6.07 -28.35
C ARG A 130 4.80 -6.68 -29.60
N GLU A 131 5.78 -7.56 -29.44
CA GLU A 131 6.39 -8.24 -30.59
C GLU A 131 5.39 -9.13 -31.33
N ILE A 132 4.50 -9.79 -30.58
CA ILE A 132 3.47 -10.67 -31.15
C ILE A 132 2.29 -9.85 -31.70
N GLU A 133 1.72 -8.95 -30.89
CA GLU A 133 0.49 -8.23 -31.26
C GLU A 133 0.72 -7.14 -32.31
N ASP A 134 1.78 -6.31 -32.13
CA ASP A 134 2.03 -5.16 -33.00
C ASP A 134 2.84 -5.54 -34.26
N LYS A 135 3.83 -6.45 -34.09
CA LYS A 135 4.79 -6.77 -35.14
C LYS A 135 4.60 -8.13 -35.76
N HIS A 136 3.64 -8.94 -35.26
CA HIS A 136 3.37 -10.33 -35.70
C HIS A 136 4.64 -11.18 -35.76
N ARG A 137 5.59 -10.95 -34.82
CA ARG A 137 6.91 -11.58 -34.77
C ARG A 137 7.11 -12.30 -33.44
N TYR A 138 7.55 -13.55 -33.50
CA TYR A 138 8.06 -14.29 -32.35
C TYR A 138 9.57 -14.49 -32.45
N ASP A 139 10.33 -13.91 -31.51
CA ASP A 139 11.79 -14.00 -31.46
C ASP A 139 12.23 -14.56 -30.10
N TRP A 140 12.43 -15.85 -30.06
CA TRP A 140 12.87 -16.55 -28.83
C TRP A 140 14.32 -16.19 -28.42
N ASN A 141 15.14 -15.61 -29.31
CA ASN A 141 16.49 -15.14 -29.00
C ASN A 141 16.52 -13.76 -28.33
N SER A 142 15.40 -13.05 -28.30
CA SER A 142 15.32 -11.71 -27.71
C SER A 142 15.28 -11.76 -26.17
N THR A 143 16.33 -12.33 -25.56
CA THR A 143 16.44 -12.53 -24.10
C THR A 143 17.12 -11.36 -23.37
N HIS A 144 17.60 -10.34 -24.09
CA HIS A 144 18.30 -9.20 -23.49
C HIS A 144 17.45 -8.51 -22.41
N GLY A 145 18.02 -8.30 -21.23
CA GLY A 145 17.37 -7.70 -20.09
C GLY A 145 16.40 -8.59 -19.32
N MET A 146 16.33 -9.90 -19.62
CA MET A 146 15.64 -10.87 -18.76
C MET A 146 16.45 -11.16 -17.50
N ILE A 147 15.76 -11.28 -16.38
CA ILE A 147 16.35 -11.71 -15.10
C ILE A 147 16.15 -13.21 -14.95
N ARG A 148 17.24 -13.93 -14.65
CA ARG A 148 17.21 -15.33 -14.26
C ARG A 148 16.98 -15.42 -12.76
N LEU A 149 15.83 -15.93 -12.33
CA LEU A 149 15.40 -15.87 -10.93
C LEU A 149 16.27 -16.69 -9.99
N ASP A 150 16.72 -17.90 -10.39
CA ASP A 150 17.52 -18.80 -9.55
C ASP A 150 18.83 -18.19 -9.03
N ASP A 151 19.39 -17.23 -9.77
CA ASP A 151 20.65 -16.57 -9.41
C ASP A 151 20.44 -15.13 -8.93
N SER A 152 19.17 -14.75 -8.64
CA SER A 152 18.82 -13.37 -8.36
C SER A 152 18.37 -13.15 -6.91
N THR A 153 18.53 -11.92 -6.45
CA THR A 153 18.13 -11.48 -5.11
C THR A 153 16.95 -10.54 -5.19
N ILE A 154 15.93 -10.81 -4.39
CA ILE A 154 14.84 -9.87 -4.15
C ILE A 154 15.04 -9.19 -2.79
N GLY A 155 15.08 -7.86 -2.80
CA GLY A 155 15.10 -7.01 -1.62
C GLY A 155 13.69 -6.55 -1.26
N ILE A 156 13.27 -6.82 -0.04
CA ILE A 156 11.95 -6.46 0.47
C ILE A 156 12.10 -5.29 1.45
N MET A 157 11.57 -4.14 1.11
CA MET A 157 11.51 -3.00 2.01
C MET A 157 10.19 -3.04 2.79
N GLY A 158 10.29 -3.37 4.10
CA GLY A 158 9.16 -3.64 4.98
C GLY A 158 8.78 -5.12 5.06
N LEU A 159 9.13 -5.80 6.15
CA LEU A 159 8.88 -7.23 6.40
C LEU A 159 7.68 -7.46 7.33
N GLY A 160 6.60 -6.69 7.11
CA GLY A 160 5.30 -6.88 7.76
C GLY A 160 4.55 -8.11 7.21
N LYS A 161 3.22 -8.13 7.37
CA LYS A 161 2.37 -9.24 6.89
C LYS A 161 2.52 -9.46 5.38
N ILE A 162 2.42 -8.39 4.58
CA ILE A 162 2.55 -8.44 3.12
C ILE A 162 3.99 -8.83 2.73
N GLY A 163 5.02 -8.17 3.29
CA GLY A 163 6.41 -8.48 2.98
C GLY A 163 6.78 -9.94 3.25
N LYS A 164 6.31 -10.51 4.37
CA LYS A 164 6.48 -11.94 4.66
C LYS A 164 5.75 -12.86 3.68
N ALA A 165 4.58 -12.45 3.22
CA ALA A 165 3.83 -13.21 2.21
C ALA A 165 4.50 -13.13 0.83
N VAL A 166 5.12 -12.00 0.47
CA VAL A 166 5.99 -11.86 -0.72
C VAL A 166 7.22 -12.73 -0.58
N ALA A 167 7.91 -12.70 0.56
CA ALA A 167 9.11 -13.52 0.81
C ALA A 167 8.86 -15.00 0.55
N ARG A 168 7.78 -15.57 1.10
CA ARG A 168 7.43 -16.99 0.89
C ARG A 168 7.20 -17.33 -0.58
N ARG A 169 6.59 -16.41 -1.35
CA ARG A 169 6.37 -16.61 -2.79
C ARG A 169 7.66 -16.51 -3.58
N ALA A 170 8.51 -15.53 -3.25
CA ALA A 170 9.80 -15.34 -3.89
C ALA A 170 10.72 -16.55 -3.70
N GLN A 171 10.74 -17.14 -2.50
CA GLN A 171 11.46 -18.39 -2.21
C GLN A 171 10.97 -19.56 -3.08
N GLY A 172 9.66 -19.62 -3.38
CA GLY A 172 9.09 -20.60 -4.30
C GLY A 172 9.59 -20.48 -5.75
N PHE A 173 10.18 -19.34 -6.11
CA PHE A 173 10.86 -19.09 -7.38
C PHE A 173 12.39 -19.19 -7.27
N ASN A 174 12.93 -19.73 -6.19
CA ASN A 174 14.35 -19.86 -5.89
C ASN A 174 15.12 -18.55 -5.78
N LEU A 175 14.42 -17.42 -5.56
CA LEU A 175 15.07 -16.13 -5.31
C LEU A 175 15.74 -16.15 -3.93
N THR A 176 16.94 -15.59 -3.84
CA THR A 176 17.51 -15.19 -2.55
C THR A 176 16.71 -14.02 -2.01
N VAL A 177 16.23 -14.12 -0.77
CA VAL A 177 15.37 -13.08 -0.16
C VAL A 177 16.12 -12.38 0.95
N ILE A 178 16.29 -11.06 0.80
CA ILE A 178 16.81 -10.15 1.83
C ILE A 178 15.76 -9.09 2.15
N ALA A 179 15.81 -8.50 3.34
CA ALA A 179 14.88 -7.46 3.72
C ALA A 179 15.53 -6.34 4.53
N TYR A 180 15.01 -5.13 4.35
CA TYR A 180 15.23 -4.01 5.24
C TYR A 180 13.94 -3.67 5.97
N ASP A 181 13.95 -3.79 7.28
CA ASP A 181 12.85 -3.37 8.16
C ASP A 181 13.43 -3.04 9.55
N PRO A 182 13.49 -1.75 9.94
CA PRO A 182 14.07 -1.34 11.22
C PRO A 182 13.24 -1.78 12.44
N TYR A 183 12.00 -2.24 12.23
CA TYR A 183 11.09 -2.64 13.30
C TYR A 183 10.89 -4.15 13.40
N CYS A 184 11.38 -4.91 12.42
CA CYS A 184 11.22 -6.36 12.40
C CYS A 184 12.26 -7.03 13.32
N PRO A 185 11.83 -7.81 14.34
CA PRO A 185 12.77 -8.61 15.12
C PRO A 185 13.51 -9.62 14.24
N LYS A 186 14.81 -9.82 14.50
CA LYS A 186 15.66 -10.73 13.73
C LYS A 186 15.10 -12.14 13.69
N GLU A 187 14.61 -12.62 14.82
CA GLU A 187 14.00 -13.95 14.95
C GLU A 187 12.74 -14.11 14.08
N ALA A 188 11.99 -13.02 13.90
CA ALA A 188 10.80 -13.03 13.06
C ALA A 188 11.10 -13.05 11.56
N ALA A 189 12.26 -12.54 11.15
CA ALA A 189 12.77 -12.65 9.79
C ALA A 189 13.36 -14.04 9.53
N GLU A 190 14.19 -14.54 10.46
CA GLU A 190 14.78 -15.88 10.39
C GLU A 190 13.72 -16.99 10.31
N ALA A 191 12.60 -16.83 11.07
CA ALA A 191 11.48 -17.77 11.04
C ALA A 191 10.79 -17.91 9.67
N VAL A 192 10.99 -16.93 8.78
CA VAL A 192 10.50 -16.97 7.39
C VAL A 192 11.64 -17.14 6.37
N GLY A 193 12.85 -17.46 6.82
CA GLY A 193 14.01 -17.69 5.97
C GLY A 193 14.50 -16.42 5.24
N VAL A 194 14.41 -15.24 5.88
CA VAL A 194 14.80 -13.95 5.31
C VAL A 194 15.98 -13.38 6.08
N GLU A 195 17.02 -12.96 5.39
CA GLU A 195 18.15 -12.22 5.94
C GLU A 195 17.77 -10.74 6.08
N LEU A 196 17.87 -10.17 7.31
CA LEU A 196 17.78 -8.73 7.51
C LEU A 196 19.12 -8.08 7.20
N VAL A 197 19.08 -7.04 6.40
CA VAL A 197 20.26 -6.28 5.96
C VAL A 197 20.04 -4.78 6.17
N SER A 198 21.12 -3.98 6.07
CA SER A 198 20.99 -2.53 5.99
C SER A 198 20.29 -2.08 4.71
N LYS A 199 19.79 -0.85 4.68
CA LYS A 199 19.18 -0.27 3.51
C LYS A 199 20.17 -0.22 2.33
N GLU A 200 21.40 0.13 2.61
CA GLU A 200 22.49 0.24 1.65
C GLU A 200 22.84 -1.14 1.05
N GLU A 201 22.95 -2.17 1.88
CA GLU A 201 23.19 -3.53 1.43
C GLU A 201 22.04 -4.05 0.57
N LEU A 202 20.79 -3.72 0.92
CA LEU A 202 19.63 -4.10 0.11
C LEU A 202 19.73 -3.49 -1.29
N PHE A 203 20.07 -2.19 -1.40
CA PHE A 203 20.24 -1.52 -2.70
C PHE A 203 21.39 -2.11 -3.52
N GLU A 204 22.49 -2.47 -2.89
CA GLU A 204 23.66 -3.02 -3.58
C GLU A 204 23.45 -4.45 -4.09
N ARG A 205 22.71 -5.27 -3.32
CA ARG A 205 22.60 -6.72 -3.54
C ARG A 205 21.39 -7.15 -4.34
N SER A 206 20.36 -6.29 -4.50
CA SER A 206 19.09 -6.66 -5.10
C SER A 206 19.08 -6.57 -6.62
N ASP A 207 18.46 -7.54 -7.26
CA ASP A 207 18.07 -7.54 -8.69
C ASP A 207 16.59 -7.14 -8.85
N ILE A 208 15.79 -7.32 -7.78
CA ILE A 208 14.40 -6.88 -7.69
C ILE A 208 14.24 -6.22 -6.31
N ILE A 209 13.56 -5.08 -6.23
CA ILE A 209 13.20 -4.42 -4.97
C ILE A 209 11.68 -4.25 -4.90
N THR A 210 11.07 -4.65 -3.79
CA THR A 210 9.65 -4.42 -3.54
C THR A 210 9.42 -3.56 -2.30
N LEU A 211 8.50 -2.58 -2.41
CA LEU A 211 8.12 -1.71 -1.31
C LEU A 211 6.83 -2.23 -0.68
N ASN A 212 6.89 -2.62 0.60
CA ASN A 212 5.78 -3.19 1.37
C ASN A 212 5.67 -2.53 2.76
N MET A 213 6.02 -1.26 2.86
CA MET A 213 6.05 -0.49 4.10
C MET A 213 4.95 0.56 4.14
N LEU A 214 4.57 0.98 5.33
CA LEU A 214 3.72 2.15 5.52
C LEU A 214 4.49 3.42 5.16
N LEU A 215 3.78 4.41 4.63
CA LEU A 215 4.32 5.75 4.46
C LEU A 215 4.30 6.47 5.82
N THR A 216 5.45 7.03 6.19
CA THR A 216 5.63 7.91 7.34
C THR A 216 6.45 9.13 6.92
N PRO A 217 6.46 10.22 7.70
CA PRO A 217 7.31 11.38 7.38
C PRO A 217 8.80 11.04 7.25
N GLU A 218 9.26 10.01 7.99
CA GLU A 218 10.68 9.62 8.02
C GLU A 218 11.10 8.79 6.80
N ASN A 219 10.15 8.18 6.09
CA ASN A 219 10.43 7.33 4.92
C ASN A 219 9.84 7.87 3.62
N GLU A 220 9.27 9.06 3.63
CA GLU A 220 8.91 9.77 2.41
C GLU A 220 10.14 9.92 1.52
N HIS A 221 10.01 9.58 0.24
CA HIS A 221 11.14 9.56 -0.72
C HIS A 221 12.32 8.69 -0.26
N ILE A 222 12.06 7.56 0.42
CA ILE A 222 13.13 6.63 0.81
C ILE A 222 13.92 6.10 -0.40
N LEU A 223 13.29 6.07 -1.58
CA LEU A 223 13.95 5.89 -2.85
C LEU A 223 14.13 7.26 -3.53
N ASP A 224 15.17 7.95 -3.11
CA ASP A 224 15.62 9.22 -3.66
C ASP A 224 16.75 9.02 -4.69
N ARG A 225 17.36 10.12 -5.16
CA ARG A 225 18.47 10.10 -6.10
C ARG A 225 19.69 9.32 -5.58
N GLU A 226 19.98 9.39 -4.29
CA GLU A 226 21.13 8.70 -3.68
C GLU A 226 20.86 7.20 -3.61
N ALA A 227 19.62 6.81 -3.25
CA ALA A 227 19.17 5.43 -3.26
C ALA A 227 19.31 4.82 -4.66
N PHE A 228 18.84 5.51 -5.70
CA PHE A 228 19.00 5.04 -7.09
C PHE A 228 20.46 4.91 -7.50
N ALA A 229 21.33 5.85 -7.10
CA ALA A 229 22.76 5.79 -7.37
C ALA A 229 23.46 4.62 -6.67
N ALA A 230 22.95 4.18 -5.52
CA ALA A 230 23.46 3.03 -4.78
C ALA A 230 23.05 1.67 -5.38
N MET A 231 22.03 1.63 -6.25
CA MET A 231 21.50 0.43 -6.89
C MET A 231 22.39 -0.04 -8.06
N LYS A 232 23.55 -0.61 -7.75
CA LYS A 232 24.57 -0.98 -8.76
C LYS A 232 24.11 -2.05 -9.76
N ARG A 233 23.10 -2.84 -9.42
CA ARG A 233 22.56 -3.91 -10.28
C ARG A 233 21.38 -3.45 -11.14
N HIS A 234 20.98 -2.17 -11.05
CA HIS A 234 19.82 -1.62 -11.74
C HIS A 234 18.56 -2.48 -11.55
N PRO A 235 18.11 -2.67 -10.30
CA PRO A 235 17.02 -3.58 -9.98
C PRO A 235 15.69 -3.17 -10.59
N VAL A 236 14.84 -4.16 -10.83
CA VAL A 236 13.41 -3.93 -11.05
C VAL A 236 12.80 -3.45 -9.74
N ILE A 237 12.07 -2.33 -9.77
CA ILE A 237 11.38 -1.78 -8.59
C ILE A 237 9.88 -2.00 -8.73
N VAL A 238 9.28 -2.60 -7.70
CA VAL A 238 7.83 -2.82 -7.58
C VAL A 238 7.32 -2.08 -6.36
N ASN A 239 6.44 -1.11 -6.56
CA ASN A 239 5.80 -0.39 -5.48
C ASN A 239 4.30 -0.68 -5.45
N VAL A 240 3.85 -1.40 -4.45
CA VAL A 240 2.43 -1.70 -4.17
C VAL A 240 1.96 -1.03 -2.86
N SER A 241 2.76 -0.10 -2.34
CA SER A 241 2.50 0.63 -1.10
C SER A 241 1.96 2.03 -1.38
N ARG A 242 2.84 3.04 -1.39
CA ARG A 242 2.47 4.45 -1.61
C ARG A 242 3.45 5.10 -2.59
N GLY A 243 2.92 5.91 -3.51
CA GLY A 243 3.72 6.64 -4.51
C GLY A 243 4.82 7.49 -3.87
N GLN A 244 4.49 8.19 -2.78
CA GLN A 244 5.40 9.08 -2.07
C GLN A 244 6.64 8.41 -1.45
N LEU A 245 6.73 7.07 -1.43
CA LEU A 245 7.96 6.37 -1.07
C LEU A 245 9.07 6.54 -2.10
N ILE A 246 8.71 6.95 -3.32
CA ILE A 246 9.66 7.17 -4.43
C ILE A 246 9.64 8.66 -4.78
N ASP A 247 10.81 9.27 -4.84
CA ASP A 247 10.98 10.55 -5.51
C ASP A 247 10.94 10.31 -7.03
N GLU A 248 9.77 10.45 -7.63
CA GLU A 248 9.55 10.18 -9.06
C GLU A 248 10.36 11.10 -9.99
N ALA A 249 10.87 12.22 -9.51
CA ALA A 249 11.76 13.10 -10.25
C ALA A 249 13.22 12.57 -10.28
N ALA A 250 13.59 11.70 -9.34
CA ALA A 250 14.94 11.16 -9.21
C ALA A 250 15.30 10.11 -10.28
N PRO A 251 14.40 9.19 -10.71
CA PRO A 251 14.75 8.08 -11.60
C PRO A 251 14.80 8.43 -13.08
N VAL A 252 14.66 9.69 -13.49
CA VAL A 252 14.61 10.09 -14.93
C VAL A 252 15.81 9.60 -15.76
N SER A 253 16.92 9.23 -15.13
CA SER A 253 18.08 8.61 -15.79
C SER A 253 18.06 7.07 -15.81
N TYR A 254 17.10 6.43 -15.12
CA TYR A 254 17.04 4.96 -14.94
C TYR A 254 15.76 4.34 -15.49
N THR A 255 14.85 5.13 -16.06
CA THR A 255 13.49 4.64 -16.25
C THR A 255 13.23 3.93 -17.54
N HIS A 256 12.77 2.73 -17.37
CA HIS A 256 11.57 2.25 -18.03
C HIS A 256 10.50 2.04 -16.96
N LEU A 257 9.80 3.09 -16.57
CA LEU A 257 8.53 2.97 -15.84
C LEU A 257 7.53 2.29 -16.78
N THR A 258 7.06 1.10 -16.41
CA THR A 258 5.99 0.39 -17.12
C THR A 258 4.74 0.42 -16.25
#